data_1a120b2e4220e0656cb08071c34062cb
#
_entry.id   1a120b2e4220e0656cb08071c34062cb
#
_cell.length_a   1.000
_cell.length_b   1.000
_cell.length_c   1.000
_cell.angle_alpha   90.00
_cell.angle_beta   90.00
_cell.angle_gamma   90.00
#
_symmetry.space_group_name_H-M   'P 1'
#
loop_
_entity.id
_entity.type
_entity.pdbx_description
1 polymer ?
#
loop_
_entity_poly.entity_id
_entity_poly.type
_entity_poly.pdbx_seq_one_letter_code
_entity_poly.pdbx_strand_id
1 'polypeptide(L)'
;MNYSKFSNWISNQIKVSKRLKPAITIYLIFLMASSRTHTLTAAARFSGSSKSRFHYFLNNNADKAVYTLHELSKKQARQFSKINKGLSTGKLPWNIAISVDATFLNRSSLHTDNSKRFKHGKGFVVGHQWTNIVIQINDKVIPLPPIAFYTKKYCKQNGIEYQTENTRVAQYLSQLSLVC
;
A
#
# COMPACT_ATOMS: atom_id res chain seq x y z
N MET A 1 -4.61 -18.08 -12.85
CA MET A 1 -5.74 -17.40 -12.17
C MET A 1 -6.71 -16.89 -13.22
N ASN A 2 -8.03 -17.22 -13.11
CA ASN A 2 -9.00 -16.78 -14.11
C ASN A 2 -9.29 -15.29 -13.92
N TYR A 3 -9.08 -14.49 -14.98
CA TYR A 3 -9.26 -13.03 -14.99
C TYR A 3 -10.63 -12.60 -14.44
N SER A 4 -11.71 -13.26 -14.84
CA SER A 4 -13.06 -12.91 -14.40
C SER A 4 -13.25 -13.13 -12.89
N LYS A 5 -12.74 -14.21 -12.34
CA LYS A 5 -12.79 -14.48 -10.89
C LYS A 5 -12.00 -13.43 -10.10
N PHE A 6 -10.83 -13.05 -10.58
CA PHE A 6 -10.01 -12.02 -9.95
C PHE A 6 -10.66 -10.64 -10.04
N SER A 7 -11.16 -10.27 -11.21
CA SER A 7 -11.89 -9.02 -11.43
C SER A 7 -13.11 -8.90 -10.49
N ASN A 8 -13.90 -9.97 -10.40
CA ASN A 8 -15.06 -10.01 -9.50
C ASN A 8 -14.64 -9.92 -8.04
N TRP A 9 -13.56 -10.61 -7.64
CA TRP A 9 -13.05 -10.55 -6.29
C TRP A 9 -12.62 -9.11 -5.92
N ILE A 10 -11.79 -8.45 -6.74
CA ILE A 10 -11.37 -7.05 -6.52
C ILE A 10 -12.60 -6.13 -6.46
N SER A 11 -13.51 -6.25 -7.43
CA SER A 11 -14.70 -5.41 -7.50
C SER A 11 -15.60 -5.52 -6.26
N ASN A 12 -15.63 -6.68 -5.62
CA ASN A 12 -16.38 -6.89 -4.39
C ASN A 12 -15.68 -6.36 -3.15
N GLN A 13 -14.35 -6.30 -3.17
CA GLN A 13 -13.55 -5.82 -2.02
C GLN A 13 -13.43 -4.29 -1.97
N ILE A 14 -13.35 -3.63 -3.12
CA ILE A 14 -13.12 -2.18 -3.17
C ILE A 14 -14.44 -1.41 -3.03
N LYS A 15 -14.57 -0.64 -1.94
CA LYS A 15 -15.75 0.19 -1.66
C LYS A 15 -15.75 1.49 -2.48
N VAL A 16 -16.00 1.37 -3.78
CA VAL A 16 -16.15 2.52 -4.70
C VAL A 16 -17.43 2.39 -5.52
N SER A 17 -17.82 3.47 -6.20
CA SER A 17 -19.02 3.45 -7.03
C SER A 17 -18.92 2.38 -8.14
N LYS A 18 -20.06 1.80 -8.52
CA LYS A 18 -20.15 0.79 -9.61
C LYS A 18 -19.47 1.27 -10.90
N ARG A 19 -19.58 2.57 -11.21
CA ARG A 19 -18.99 3.18 -12.41
C ARG A 19 -17.44 3.13 -12.42
N LEU A 20 -16.80 3.23 -11.26
CA LEU A 20 -15.35 3.27 -11.13
C LEU A 20 -14.70 1.89 -10.95
N LYS A 21 -15.45 0.90 -10.46
CA LYS A 21 -14.95 -0.46 -10.24
C LYS A 21 -14.18 -1.04 -11.43
N PRO A 22 -14.67 -0.97 -12.68
CA PRO A 22 -13.94 -1.50 -13.83
C PRO A 22 -12.59 -0.82 -14.04
N ALA A 23 -12.52 0.51 -13.88
CA ALA A 23 -11.26 1.26 -14.05
C ALA A 23 -10.21 0.85 -13.03
N ILE A 24 -10.62 0.71 -11.77
CA ILE A 24 -9.74 0.28 -10.68
C ILE A 24 -9.25 -1.14 -10.91
N THR A 25 -10.16 -2.05 -11.22
CA THR A 25 -9.83 -3.45 -11.48
C THR A 25 -8.80 -3.59 -12.60
N ILE A 26 -9.03 -2.90 -13.71
CA ILE A 26 -8.11 -2.90 -14.86
C ILE A 26 -6.76 -2.28 -14.46
N TYR A 27 -6.77 -1.18 -13.71
CA TYR A 27 -5.53 -0.54 -13.27
C TYR A 27 -4.70 -1.44 -12.36
N LEU A 28 -5.33 -2.13 -11.41
CA LEU A 28 -4.64 -3.08 -10.53
C LEU A 28 -4.09 -4.27 -11.32
N ILE A 29 -4.84 -4.81 -12.27
CA ILE A 29 -4.36 -5.89 -13.14
C ILE A 29 -3.18 -5.41 -13.98
N PHE A 30 -3.24 -4.19 -14.53
CA PHE A 30 -2.12 -3.58 -15.24
C PHE A 30 -0.87 -3.48 -14.36
N LEU A 31 -1.00 -3.01 -13.12
CA LEU A 31 0.13 -2.92 -12.19
C LEU A 31 0.76 -4.29 -11.89
N MET A 32 -0.05 -5.34 -11.82
CA MET A 32 0.43 -6.71 -11.59
C MET A 32 1.07 -7.34 -12.84
N ALA A 33 0.55 -7.02 -14.02
CA ALA A 33 1.01 -7.59 -15.30
C ALA A 33 2.21 -6.85 -15.88
N SER A 34 2.40 -5.57 -15.53
CA SER A 34 3.47 -4.73 -16.08
C SER A 34 4.74 -4.80 -15.22
N SER A 35 5.83 -5.24 -15.82
CA SER A 35 7.14 -5.33 -15.14
C SER A 35 7.99 -4.05 -15.20
N ARG A 36 7.68 -3.10 -16.08
CA ARG A 36 8.60 -1.99 -16.38
C ARG A 36 8.01 -0.58 -16.29
N THR A 37 6.75 -0.36 -16.66
CA THR A 37 6.19 0.99 -16.75
C THR A 37 4.81 1.08 -16.12
N HIS A 38 4.71 1.83 -15.02
CA HIS A 38 3.44 2.02 -14.28
C HIS A 38 2.85 3.41 -14.52
N THR A 39 2.90 3.92 -15.76
CA THR A 39 2.31 5.22 -16.11
C THR A 39 0.84 5.08 -16.49
N LEU A 40 0.06 6.16 -16.30
CA LEU A 40 -1.36 6.19 -16.70
C LEU A 40 -1.52 6.02 -18.23
N THR A 41 -0.55 6.48 -18.99
CA THR A 41 -0.55 6.30 -20.46
C THR A 41 -0.37 4.82 -20.83
N ALA A 42 0.53 4.11 -20.14
CA ALA A 42 0.70 2.67 -20.34
C ALA A 42 -0.54 1.89 -19.91
N ALA A 43 -1.18 2.26 -18.79
CA ALA A 43 -2.44 1.67 -18.35
C ALA A 43 -3.58 1.89 -19.37
N ALA A 44 -3.66 3.08 -19.95
CA ALA A 44 -4.63 3.41 -20.99
C ALA A 44 -4.45 2.53 -22.24
N ARG A 45 -3.20 2.37 -22.70
CA ARG A 45 -2.86 1.48 -23.84
C ARG A 45 -3.17 0.01 -23.54
N PHE A 46 -2.81 -0.46 -22.35
CA PHE A 46 -3.08 -1.84 -21.91
C PHE A 46 -4.57 -2.18 -21.89
N SER A 47 -5.40 -1.24 -21.52
CA SER A 47 -6.84 -1.46 -21.30
C SER A 47 -7.74 -1.03 -22.45
N GLY A 48 -7.22 -0.30 -23.44
CA GLY A 48 -8.04 0.38 -24.44
C GLY A 48 -8.91 1.53 -23.87
N SER A 49 -8.65 1.93 -22.61
CA SER A 49 -9.41 3.00 -21.93
C SER A 49 -8.71 4.36 -22.03
N SER A 50 -9.44 5.45 -21.78
CA SER A 50 -8.83 6.78 -21.77
C SER A 50 -7.95 6.98 -20.52
N LYS A 51 -6.85 7.70 -20.67
CA LYS A 51 -5.98 8.12 -19.56
C LYS A 51 -6.74 8.93 -18.50
N SER A 52 -7.66 9.79 -18.91
CA SER A 52 -8.47 10.63 -18.02
C SER A 52 -9.32 9.83 -17.05
N ARG A 53 -9.77 8.63 -17.42
CA ARG A 53 -10.53 7.74 -16.55
C ARG A 53 -9.71 7.27 -15.33
N PHE A 54 -8.45 6.91 -15.55
CA PHE A 54 -7.55 6.53 -14.47
C PHE A 54 -7.13 7.73 -13.64
N HIS A 55 -6.87 8.87 -14.28
CA HIS A 55 -6.55 10.13 -13.59
C HIS A 55 -7.69 10.57 -12.67
N TYR A 56 -8.93 10.53 -13.15
CA TYR A 56 -10.10 10.83 -12.32
C TYR A 56 -10.23 9.90 -11.12
N PHE A 57 -9.98 8.61 -11.31
CA PHE A 57 -10.01 7.65 -10.20
C PHE A 57 -8.93 7.99 -9.17
N LEU A 58 -7.68 8.16 -9.58
CA LEU A 58 -6.58 8.41 -8.68
C LEU A 58 -6.74 9.73 -7.90
N ASN A 59 -7.25 10.77 -8.55
CA ASN A 59 -7.44 12.05 -7.87
C ASN A 59 -8.59 12.08 -6.87
N ASN A 60 -9.66 11.33 -7.14
CA ASN A 60 -10.89 11.47 -6.36
C ASN A 60 -11.21 10.27 -5.44
N ASN A 61 -10.55 9.13 -5.65
CA ASN A 61 -10.92 7.89 -4.96
C ASN A 61 -9.72 7.03 -4.53
N ALA A 62 -8.49 7.48 -4.73
CA ALA A 62 -7.31 6.72 -4.35
C ALA A 62 -7.31 6.41 -2.85
N ASP A 63 -7.65 7.38 -2.01
CA ASP A 63 -7.69 7.21 -0.55
C ASP A 63 -8.68 6.12 -0.12
N LYS A 64 -9.85 6.05 -0.78
CA LYS A 64 -10.84 4.98 -0.51
C LYS A 64 -10.31 3.60 -0.88
N ALA A 65 -9.57 3.52 -2.00
CA ALA A 65 -8.96 2.25 -2.43
C ALA A 65 -7.84 1.84 -1.48
N VAL A 66 -6.96 2.76 -1.09
CA VAL A 66 -5.89 2.52 -0.10
C VAL A 66 -6.47 2.09 1.24
N TYR A 67 -7.49 2.79 1.75
CA TYR A 67 -8.17 2.42 2.97
C TYR A 67 -8.77 1.01 2.90
N THR A 68 -9.43 0.68 1.78
CA THR A 68 -10.00 -0.66 1.58
C THR A 68 -8.93 -1.76 1.56
N LEU A 69 -7.81 -1.52 0.87
CA LEU A 69 -6.68 -2.45 0.85
C LEU A 69 -6.07 -2.63 2.24
N HIS A 70 -5.97 -1.55 3.01
CA HIS A 70 -5.49 -1.58 4.39
C HIS A 70 -6.39 -2.47 5.28
N GLU A 71 -7.71 -2.28 5.23
CA GLU A 71 -8.64 -3.10 5.99
C GLU A 71 -8.63 -4.59 5.55
N LEU A 72 -8.43 -4.86 4.26
CA LEU A 72 -8.26 -6.22 3.76
C LEU A 72 -6.98 -6.88 4.31
N SER A 73 -5.86 -6.16 4.28
CA SER A 73 -4.59 -6.67 4.83
C SER A 73 -4.69 -6.94 6.34
N LYS A 74 -5.32 -6.04 7.10
CA LYS A 74 -5.61 -6.27 8.52
C LYS A 74 -6.48 -7.51 8.74
N LYS A 75 -7.54 -7.66 7.95
CA LYS A 75 -8.44 -8.83 8.03
C LYS A 75 -7.69 -10.11 7.75
N GLN A 76 -6.84 -10.14 6.73
CA GLN A 76 -6.00 -11.31 6.41
C GLN A 76 -5.03 -11.64 7.54
N ALA A 77 -4.32 -10.64 8.07
CA ALA A 77 -3.40 -10.83 9.19
C ALA A 77 -4.12 -11.45 10.41
N ARG A 78 -5.30 -10.92 10.76
CA ARG A 78 -6.13 -11.45 11.86
C ARG A 78 -6.63 -12.86 11.59
N GLN A 79 -7.04 -13.18 10.36
CA GLN A 79 -7.48 -14.53 9.99
C GLN A 79 -6.35 -15.56 10.14
N PHE A 80 -5.16 -15.25 9.62
CA PHE A 80 -4.00 -16.14 9.76
C PHE A 80 -3.57 -16.28 11.22
N SER A 81 -3.62 -15.21 12.00
CA SER A 81 -3.37 -15.26 13.43
C SER A 81 -4.34 -16.20 14.15
N LYS A 82 -5.65 -16.13 13.86
CA LYS A 82 -6.67 -17.00 14.47
C LYS A 82 -6.52 -18.45 14.06
N ILE A 83 -6.26 -18.74 12.79
CA ILE A 83 -6.08 -20.12 12.29
C ILE A 83 -4.91 -20.78 13.01
N ASN A 84 -3.82 -20.06 13.16
CA ASN A 84 -2.66 -20.58 13.86
C ASN A 84 -2.94 -20.82 15.35
N LYS A 85 -3.73 -19.96 16.02
CA LYS A 85 -4.17 -20.20 17.42
C LYS A 85 -4.96 -21.50 17.59
N GLY A 86 -5.82 -21.83 16.62
CA GLY A 86 -6.61 -23.06 16.62
C GLY A 86 -5.77 -24.33 16.39
N LEU A 87 -4.61 -24.21 15.72
CA LEU A 87 -3.73 -25.32 15.43
C LEU A 87 -2.66 -25.56 16.52
N SER A 88 -2.41 -24.57 17.38
CA SER A 88 -1.42 -24.67 18.44
C SER A 88 -2.04 -25.26 19.71
N THR A 89 -2.00 -26.54 19.85
CA THR A 89 -2.13 -27.24 21.14
C THR A 89 -0.92 -26.92 22.02
N GLY A 90 -0.74 -25.69 22.39
CA GLY A 90 0.01 -25.25 23.56
C GLY A 90 1.54 -25.18 23.51
N LYS A 91 2.26 -25.49 22.44
CA LYS A 91 3.74 -25.53 22.47
C LYS A 91 4.52 -25.06 21.23
N LEU A 92 3.90 -24.58 20.20
CA LEU A 92 4.67 -24.04 19.06
C LEU A 92 4.79 -22.52 19.20
N PRO A 93 6.02 -21.99 19.30
CA PRO A 93 6.23 -20.56 19.27
C PRO A 93 5.72 -20.03 17.92
N TRP A 94 4.90 -19.00 17.97
CA TRP A 94 4.45 -18.29 16.81
C TRP A 94 5.64 -17.65 16.12
N ASN A 95 5.96 -18.07 14.93
CA ASN A 95 6.92 -17.36 14.11
C ASN A 95 6.20 -16.22 13.41
N ILE A 96 5.95 -15.14 14.14
CA ILE A 96 5.51 -13.88 13.55
C ILE A 96 6.75 -13.01 13.43
N ALA A 97 7.09 -12.64 12.20
CA ALA A 97 8.10 -11.65 11.91
C ALA A 97 7.44 -10.43 11.25
N ILE A 98 7.86 -9.24 11.65
CA ILE A 98 7.44 -7.99 11.02
C ILE A 98 8.68 -7.34 10.42
N SER A 99 8.70 -7.25 9.10
CA SER A 99 9.75 -6.57 8.36
C SER A 99 9.29 -5.16 8.03
N VAL A 100 10.14 -4.18 8.33
CA VAL A 100 9.90 -2.76 8.06
C VAL A 100 11.08 -2.23 7.27
N ASP A 101 10.82 -1.64 6.11
CA ASP A 101 11.86 -1.10 5.24
C ASP A 101 11.44 0.20 4.57
N ALA A 102 12.37 1.16 4.54
CA ALA A 102 12.16 2.46 3.89
C ALA A 102 12.52 2.39 2.42
N THR A 103 11.58 2.73 1.57
CA THR A 103 11.78 2.81 0.11
C THR A 103 11.68 4.24 -0.36
N PHE A 104 12.61 4.64 -1.23
CA PHE A 104 12.65 5.98 -1.81
C PHE A 104 12.13 5.96 -3.25
N LEU A 105 11.15 6.80 -3.52
CA LEU A 105 10.65 7.03 -4.86
C LEU A 105 11.35 8.27 -5.44
N ASN A 106 12.33 8.05 -6.31
CA ASN A 106 13.08 9.14 -6.95
C ASN A 106 12.17 10.05 -7.76
N ARG A 107 12.37 11.36 -7.65
CA ARG A 107 11.71 12.40 -8.42
C ARG A 107 12.77 13.34 -8.99
N SER A 108 12.50 13.89 -10.16
CA SER A 108 13.42 14.81 -10.83
C SER A 108 13.49 16.20 -10.18
N SER A 109 12.59 16.52 -9.25
CA SER A 109 12.47 17.87 -8.70
C SER A 109 12.06 17.88 -7.24
N LEU A 110 12.62 18.84 -6.48
CA LEU A 110 12.19 19.20 -5.13
C LEU A 110 10.89 20.03 -5.08
N HIS A 111 10.37 20.44 -6.25
CA HIS A 111 9.12 21.21 -6.33
C HIS A 111 7.86 20.33 -6.20
N THR A 112 8.00 19.02 -6.22
CA THR A 112 6.88 18.12 -5.96
C THR A 112 6.52 18.18 -4.47
N ASP A 113 5.23 18.30 -4.16
CA ASP A 113 4.74 18.32 -2.78
C ASP A 113 5.29 17.13 -1.97
N ASN A 114 5.64 17.40 -0.71
CA ASN A 114 6.23 16.42 0.21
C ASN A 114 7.54 15.79 -0.26
N SER A 115 8.21 16.34 -1.28
CA SER A 115 9.53 15.86 -1.70
C SER A 115 10.63 16.39 -0.79
N LYS A 116 11.68 15.59 -0.60
CA LYS A 116 12.85 15.91 0.20
C LYS A 116 14.10 15.24 -0.38
N ARG A 117 15.24 15.78 -0.04
CA ARG A 117 16.55 15.16 -0.29
C ARG A 117 16.88 14.21 0.85
N PHE A 118 17.00 12.94 0.55
CA PHE A 118 17.36 11.88 1.50
C PHE A 118 18.79 11.40 1.24
N LYS A 119 19.56 11.20 2.30
CA LYS A 119 20.87 10.54 2.19
C LYS A 119 20.64 9.06 1.87
N HIS A 120 21.28 8.55 0.83
CA HIS A 120 21.18 7.14 0.44
C HIS A 120 22.55 6.65 -0.02
N GLY A 121 23.14 5.73 0.74
CA GLY A 121 24.50 5.27 0.49
C GLY A 121 25.52 6.43 0.50
N LYS A 122 26.35 6.51 -0.54
CA LYS A 122 27.32 7.60 -0.73
C LYS A 122 26.73 8.86 -1.40
N GLY A 123 25.42 8.86 -1.73
CA GLY A 123 24.77 9.94 -2.45
C GLY A 123 23.46 10.40 -1.79
N PHE A 124 22.61 10.98 -2.62
CA PHE A 124 21.29 11.47 -2.21
C PHE A 124 20.23 11.06 -3.22
N VAL A 125 19.03 10.79 -2.72
CA VAL A 125 17.82 10.61 -3.52
C VAL A 125 16.90 11.79 -3.24
N VAL A 126 16.38 12.41 -4.30
CA VAL A 126 15.35 13.46 -4.21
C VAL A 126 14.00 12.82 -4.48
N GLY A 127 13.04 12.99 -3.59
CA GLY A 127 11.70 12.48 -3.83
C GLY A 127 10.90 12.18 -2.57
N HIS A 128 10.13 11.12 -2.62
CA HIS A 128 9.27 10.67 -1.53
C HIS A 128 9.85 9.44 -0.86
N GLN A 129 9.61 9.32 0.43
CA GLN A 129 9.89 8.11 1.20
C GLN A 129 8.58 7.41 1.56
N TRP A 130 8.60 6.10 1.48
CA TRP A 130 7.53 5.22 1.91
C TRP A 130 8.12 4.15 2.81
N THR A 131 7.41 3.79 3.85
CA THR A 131 7.78 2.67 4.71
C THR A 131 6.92 1.48 4.36
N ASN A 132 7.54 0.43 3.85
CA ASN A 132 6.89 -0.84 3.56
C ASN A 132 6.88 -1.69 4.83
N ILE A 133 5.76 -2.33 5.09
CA ILE A 133 5.60 -3.24 6.23
C ILE A 133 5.08 -4.57 5.69
N VAL A 134 5.75 -5.64 6.08
CA VAL A 134 5.36 -7.00 5.73
C VAL A 134 5.25 -7.81 7.01
N ILE A 135 4.14 -8.49 7.19
CA ILE A 135 3.95 -9.46 8.27
C ILE A 135 4.16 -10.85 7.69
N GLN A 136 5.06 -11.60 8.30
CA GLN A 136 5.22 -13.02 8.04
C GLN A 136 4.65 -13.82 9.21
N ILE A 137 3.75 -14.73 8.93
CA ILE A 137 3.15 -15.66 9.91
C ILE A 137 3.42 -17.07 9.38
N ASN A 138 4.39 -17.76 9.98
CA ASN A 138 4.94 -19.02 9.48
C ASN A 138 5.42 -18.85 8.02
N ASP A 139 4.82 -19.59 7.07
CA ASP A 139 5.10 -19.56 5.63
C ASP A 139 4.28 -18.51 4.85
N LYS A 140 3.38 -17.78 5.50
CA LYS A 140 2.51 -16.80 4.87
C LYS A 140 3.08 -15.40 4.99
N VAL A 141 3.21 -14.72 3.86
CA VAL A 141 3.70 -13.35 3.75
C VAL A 141 2.54 -12.42 3.40
N ILE A 142 2.27 -11.44 4.25
CA ILE A 142 1.17 -10.49 4.12
C ILE A 142 1.74 -9.09 4.01
N PRO A 143 1.82 -8.52 2.81
CA PRO A 143 2.20 -7.13 2.65
C PRO A 143 1.08 -6.22 3.16
N LEU A 144 1.47 -5.20 3.92
CA LEU A 144 0.58 -4.13 4.35
C LEU A 144 0.71 -2.93 3.40
N PRO A 145 -0.32 -2.08 3.29
CA PRO A 145 -0.20 -0.83 2.55
C PRO A 145 0.97 0.01 3.09
N PRO A 146 1.82 0.57 2.22
CA PRO A 146 2.95 1.36 2.64
C PRO A 146 2.52 2.65 3.34
N ILE A 147 3.29 3.09 4.32
CA ILE A 147 3.07 4.32 5.05
C ILE A 147 3.88 5.44 4.40
N ALA A 148 3.21 6.53 4.01
CA ALA A 148 3.89 7.72 3.48
C ALA A 148 4.65 8.44 4.59
N PHE A 149 5.90 8.82 4.33
CA PHE A 149 6.62 9.77 5.17
C PHE A 149 6.20 11.20 4.81
N TYR A 150 5.93 12.03 5.81
CA TYR A 150 5.63 13.44 5.62
C TYR A 150 6.77 14.32 6.15
N THR A 151 7.22 15.26 5.32
CA THR A 151 8.26 16.21 5.72
C THR A 151 7.69 17.24 6.70
N LYS A 152 8.55 17.81 7.58
CA LYS A 152 8.13 18.89 8.49
C LYS A 152 7.48 20.07 7.77
N LYS A 153 8.03 20.43 6.60
CA LYS A 153 7.49 21.50 5.74
C LYS A 153 6.08 21.18 5.28
N TYR A 154 5.87 19.98 4.76
CA TYR A 154 4.56 19.52 4.29
C TYR A 154 3.53 19.47 5.43
N CYS A 155 3.91 18.93 6.58
CA CYS A 155 3.05 18.90 7.76
C CYS A 155 2.62 20.30 8.20
N LYS A 156 3.56 21.24 8.27
CA LYS A 156 3.25 22.65 8.62
C LYS A 156 2.30 23.30 7.62
N GLN A 157 2.48 23.06 6.33
CA GLN A 157 1.64 23.65 5.28
C GLN A 157 0.22 23.08 5.27
N ASN A 158 0.04 21.83 5.71
CA ASN A 158 -1.26 21.14 5.66
C ASN A 158 -1.93 20.99 7.04
N GLY A 159 -1.40 21.62 8.10
CA GLY A 159 -1.95 21.50 9.44
C GLY A 159 -1.88 20.07 10.03
N ILE A 160 -0.93 19.26 9.57
CA ILE A 160 -0.74 17.88 10.02
C ILE A 160 0.35 17.86 11.09
N GLU A 161 0.12 17.14 12.18
CA GLU A 161 1.15 16.92 13.19
C GLU A 161 2.32 16.13 12.60
N TYR A 162 3.54 16.66 12.79
CA TYR A 162 4.74 15.96 12.34
C TYR A 162 5.07 14.77 13.25
N GLN A 163 5.23 13.62 12.64
CA GLN A 163 5.64 12.40 13.32
C GLN A 163 6.87 11.80 12.62
N THR A 164 7.77 11.24 13.40
CA THR A 164 8.90 10.49 12.85
C THR A 164 8.43 9.20 12.20
N GLU A 165 9.23 8.61 11.34
CA GLU A 165 8.93 7.31 10.72
C GLU A 165 8.64 6.24 11.79
N ASN A 166 9.52 6.13 12.81
CA ASN A 166 9.35 5.15 13.88
C ASN A 166 8.04 5.34 14.65
N THR A 167 7.66 6.59 14.96
CA THR A 167 6.39 6.89 15.65
C THR A 167 5.20 6.45 14.82
N ARG A 168 5.22 6.73 13.51
CA ARG A 168 4.14 6.33 12.60
C ARG A 168 4.03 4.82 12.43
N VAL A 169 5.18 4.13 12.31
CA VAL A 169 5.23 2.67 12.27
C VAL A 169 4.68 2.06 13.55
N ALA A 170 5.11 2.56 14.71
CA ALA A 170 4.63 2.08 16.01
C ALA A 170 3.11 2.25 16.17
N GLN A 171 2.58 3.42 15.82
CA GLN A 171 1.13 3.66 15.83
C GLN A 171 0.39 2.73 14.86
N TYR A 172 0.93 2.53 13.67
CA TYR A 172 0.33 1.63 12.69
C TYR A 172 0.30 0.19 13.19
N LEU A 173 1.40 -0.30 13.74
CA LEU A 173 1.48 -1.66 14.28
C LEU A 173 0.56 -1.86 15.50
N SER A 174 0.44 -0.86 16.38
CA SER A 174 -0.48 -0.93 17.52
C SER A 174 -1.95 -1.10 17.11
N GLN A 175 -2.33 -0.58 15.95
CA GLN A 175 -3.68 -0.70 15.40
C GLN A 175 -3.97 -2.07 14.77
N LEU A 176 -2.95 -2.88 14.51
CA LEU A 176 -3.15 -4.18 13.84
C LEU A 176 -3.86 -5.18 14.75
N SER A 177 -3.82 -4.97 16.08
CA SER A 177 -4.44 -5.87 17.08
C SER A 177 -4.14 -7.35 16.73
N LEU A 178 -2.88 -7.62 16.43
CA LEU A 178 -2.43 -9.00 16.30
C LEU A 178 -2.54 -9.58 17.70
N VAL A 179 -3.61 -10.33 17.93
CA VAL A 179 -3.89 -10.95 19.23
C VAL A 179 -2.76 -11.91 19.53
N CYS A 180 -1.95 -11.56 20.51
CA CYS A 180 -1.02 -12.47 21.16
C CYS A 180 -1.77 -13.49 22.00
#